data_f93288df0b1051cacd6dd84a106eef6c
#
_entry.id   f93288df0b1051cacd6dd84a106eef6c
#
_cell.length_a   1.000
_cell.length_b   1.000
_cell.length_c   1.000
_cell.angle_alpha   90.00
_cell.angle_beta   90.00
_cell.angle_gamma   90.00
#
_symmetry.space_group_name_H-M   'P 1'
#
loop_
_entity.id
_entity.type
_entity.pdbx_description
1 polymer ?
#
loop_
_entity_poly.entity_id
_entity_poly.type
_entity_poly.pdbx_seq_one_letter_code
_entity_poly.pdbx_strand_id
1 'polypeptide(L)'
;MSEAEASGGMAHNTGPDEKTLQVLRDMANRLRIRSIRATSSSTTSHLTPCSSAAEIMSVLFFYTMRYKQEDPENPDNDRCILSKGLPFVKVATGWPGQGLGAACGMAYTGKYFDQASYRVFCLLGDEESTEGSVWEAFAFASYYNLDNLMAIFDVNRIGHSSSMSVEHCIDIYQKRCEAFGWNTYVVDGRDVETLCRVFSQAAQVRGKPTAVVAKTFKARGMPNVEDTESWYGRPMPKERADAIVKLIESQIQTNKILVPSPPIEDSPQINIMAIYMGSPSVYIADDMLSTQRACGLALAKLGHENDRVIVLDSDTNNCNFSDIFKKEHPERFIQCYIAEQNMVNVALGCATRDRTIAFACTFAAFFTRAFDQLRVGAISQISINLIGCHCGLSTSDDNPYHMALEDLAMFRAIPNCIVFYPSDAISTEHAVYLAANSKEMCFIRTSQAETAVIYTTKETFQIGQAKVVRQSDNDKIIVIGAGVTLHEALVAADELSKEDISIRVIDLFTIKPLDIATIISNAKATGGRIITVECHYPEGGIGGAVCAAVSMEPNIVVHQLAVMHVPQSGRCNEALDFSGISSRHIIMAVKCILMN
;
A
#
# COMPACT_ATOMS: atom_id res chain seq x y z
N MET A 1 -51.02 -15.76 36.23
CA MET A 1 -51.60 -14.57 35.59
C MET A 1 -50.41 -13.71 35.17
N SER A 2 -50.06 -13.48 33.97
CA SER A 2 -50.51 -13.86 32.62
C SER A 2 -49.26 -13.91 31.73
N GLU A 3 -49.21 -14.98 30.96
CA GLU A 3 -48.25 -15.17 29.88
C GLU A 3 -48.42 -14.05 28.86
N ALA A 4 -47.32 -13.35 28.52
CA ALA A 4 -47.24 -12.53 27.33
C ALA A 4 -46.32 -13.26 26.37
N GLU A 5 -46.91 -13.85 25.37
CA GLU A 5 -46.26 -14.56 24.26
C GLU A 5 -45.25 -13.68 23.55
N ALA A 6 -44.01 -14.13 23.56
CA ALA A 6 -42.99 -13.65 22.65
C ALA A 6 -43.23 -14.31 21.28
N SER A 7 -44.02 -13.71 20.42
CA SER A 7 -44.08 -14.06 19.00
C SER A 7 -42.83 -13.54 18.30
N GLY A 8 -41.78 -14.33 18.36
CA GLY A 8 -40.63 -14.19 17.47
C GLY A 8 -41.06 -14.56 16.04
N GLY A 9 -41.53 -13.57 15.28
CA GLY A 9 -41.87 -13.75 13.88
C GLY A 9 -40.60 -14.12 13.10
N MET A 10 -40.55 -15.36 12.60
CA MET A 10 -39.68 -15.72 11.47
C MET A 10 -40.04 -14.77 10.33
N ALA A 11 -39.13 -13.82 10.03
CA ALA A 11 -39.24 -13.00 8.84
C ALA A 11 -39.22 -13.94 7.64
N HIS A 12 -40.38 -14.14 7.02
CA HIS A 12 -40.49 -14.77 5.72
C HIS A 12 -39.56 -13.99 4.77
N ASN A 13 -38.61 -14.69 4.17
CA ASN A 13 -37.67 -14.19 3.19
C ASN A 13 -38.41 -13.95 1.85
N THR A 14 -39.38 -13.04 1.87
CA THR A 14 -40.01 -12.53 0.65
C THR A 14 -39.12 -11.47 0.08
N GLY A 15 -38.57 -11.74 -1.11
CA GLY A 15 -37.78 -10.76 -1.87
C GLY A 15 -38.47 -9.39 -2.00
N PRO A 16 -37.83 -8.38 -2.59
CA PRO A 16 -38.43 -7.06 -2.77
C PRO A 16 -39.73 -7.15 -3.58
N ASP A 17 -40.73 -6.33 -3.23
CA ASP A 17 -41.95 -6.24 -4.00
C ASP A 17 -41.70 -5.64 -5.40
N GLU A 18 -42.65 -5.83 -6.34
CA GLU A 18 -42.50 -5.38 -7.72
C GLU A 18 -42.32 -3.85 -7.82
N LYS A 19 -42.87 -3.09 -6.87
CA LYS A 19 -42.68 -1.63 -6.81
C LYS A 19 -41.22 -1.28 -6.52
N THR A 20 -40.59 -1.97 -5.58
CA THR A 20 -39.19 -1.82 -5.23
C THR A 20 -38.29 -2.26 -6.40
N LEU A 21 -38.63 -3.39 -7.05
CA LEU A 21 -37.88 -3.86 -8.24
C LEU A 21 -37.96 -2.82 -9.37
N GLN A 22 -39.11 -2.21 -9.61
CA GLN A 22 -39.24 -1.18 -10.63
C GLN A 22 -38.39 0.07 -10.30
N VAL A 23 -38.37 0.50 -9.04
CA VAL A 23 -37.49 1.63 -8.63
C VAL A 23 -36.03 1.30 -8.88
N LEU A 24 -35.59 0.09 -8.57
CA LEU A 24 -34.20 -0.33 -8.82
C LEU A 24 -33.84 -0.36 -10.31
N ARG A 25 -34.75 -0.84 -11.18
CA ARG A 25 -34.59 -0.78 -12.64
C ARG A 25 -34.48 0.68 -13.14
N ASP A 26 -35.31 1.56 -12.61
CA ASP A 26 -35.29 2.98 -12.96
C ASP A 26 -34.02 3.68 -12.44
N MET A 27 -33.51 3.29 -11.26
CA MET A 27 -32.24 3.78 -10.75
C MET A 27 -31.06 3.33 -11.63
N ALA A 28 -31.04 2.08 -12.11
CA ALA A 28 -30.04 1.61 -13.06
C ALA A 28 -30.05 2.46 -14.36
N ASN A 29 -31.23 2.77 -14.87
CA ASN A 29 -31.38 3.66 -16.03
C ASN A 29 -30.88 5.09 -15.74
N ARG A 30 -31.14 5.63 -14.55
CA ARG A 30 -30.59 6.94 -14.15
C ARG A 30 -29.08 6.93 -14.03
N LEU A 31 -28.46 5.85 -13.53
CA LEU A 31 -27.02 5.69 -13.50
C LEU A 31 -26.44 5.72 -14.92
N ARG A 32 -27.06 5.01 -15.89
CA ARG A 32 -26.68 5.07 -17.31
C ARG A 32 -26.75 6.48 -17.88
N ILE A 33 -27.86 7.18 -17.66
CA ILE A 33 -28.05 8.57 -18.13
C ILE A 33 -26.94 9.48 -17.59
N ARG A 34 -26.67 9.40 -16.29
CA ARG A 34 -25.60 10.20 -15.65
C ARG A 34 -24.23 9.87 -16.25
N SER A 35 -23.92 8.60 -16.47
CA SER A 35 -22.68 8.16 -17.08
C SER A 35 -22.53 8.68 -18.51
N ILE A 36 -23.59 8.61 -19.32
CA ILE A 36 -23.60 9.15 -20.68
C ILE A 36 -23.35 10.65 -20.68
N ARG A 37 -24.05 11.40 -19.83
CA ARG A 37 -23.90 12.87 -19.74
C ARG A 37 -22.49 13.27 -19.25
N ALA A 38 -21.96 12.58 -18.25
CA ALA A 38 -20.62 12.85 -17.71
C ALA A 38 -19.51 12.57 -18.74
N THR A 39 -19.64 11.49 -19.50
CA THR A 39 -18.61 11.08 -20.46
C THR A 39 -18.73 11.80 -21.81
N SER A 40 -19.92 12.22 -22.23
CA SER A 40 -20.10 13.01 -23.45
C SER A 40 -19.58 14.44 -23.32
N SER A 41 -19.49 14.97 -22.10
CA SER A 41 -18.92 16.29 -21.80
C SER A 41 -17.41 16.27 -21.52
N SER A 42 -16.82 15.10 -21.36
CA SER A 42 -15.40 14.90 -21.09
C SER A 42 -14.77 14.00 -22.16
N THR A 43 -13.47 14.08 -22.33
CA THR A 43 -12.70 13.22 -23.24
C THR A 43 -12.46 11.82 -22.67
N THR A 44 -13.15 11.43 -21.57
CA THR A 44 -12.92 10.17 -20.88
C THR A 44 -13.72 9.02 -21.50
N SER A 45 -13.08 7.86 -21.62
CA SER A 45 -13.50 6.70 -22.40
C SER A 45 -14.26 5.59 -21.64
N HIS A 46 -14.72 5.87 -20.39
CA HIS A 46 -15.26 4.82 -19.50
C HIS A 46 -16.80 4.67 -19.50
N LEU A 47 -17.46 5.10 -20.56
CA LEU A 47 -18.92 5.01 -20.67
C LEU A 47 -19.44 3.56 -20.66
N THR A 48 -18.78 2.71 -21.41
CA THR A 48 -19.27 1.33 -21.66
C THR A 48 -19.24 0.43 -20.44
N PRO A 49 -18.20 0.42 -19.59
CA PRO A 49 -18.21 -0.36 -18.34
C PRO A 49 -19.23 0.15 -17.32
N CYS A 50 -19.45 1.47 -17.23
CA CYS A 50 -20.46 2.01 -16.30
C CYS A 50 -21.90 1.57 -16.64
N SER A 51 -22.16 1.25 -17.89
CA SER A 51 -23.48 0.84 -18.34
C SER A 51 -23.75 -0.66 -18.14
N SER A 52 -22.71 -1.52 -18.21
CA SER A 52 -22.85 -2.97 -17.96
C SER A 52 -23.22 -3.26 -16.52
N ALA A 53 -22.57 -2.57 -15.57
CA ALA A 53 -22.76 -2.79 -14.13
C ALA A 53 -23.91 -1.98 -13.51
N ALA A 54 -24.76 -1.30 -14.30
CA ALA A 54 -25.74 -0.36 -13.75
C ALA A 54 -26.79 -1.02 -12.85
N GLU A 55 -27.29 -2.20 -13.17
CA GLU A 55 -28.22 -2.98 -12.32
C GLU A 55 -27.52 -3.46 -11.06
N ILE A 56 -26.29 -3.99 -11.16
CA ILE A 56 -25.47 -4.40 -10.03
C ILE A 56 -25.30 -3.24 -9.06
N MET A 57 -24.89 -2.08 -9.56
CA MET A 57 -24.69 -0.86 -8.76
C MET A 57 -26.00 -0.36 -8.15
N SER A 58 -27.10 -0.43 -8.89
CA SER A 58 -28.41 -0.03 -8.38
C SER A 58 -28.83 -0.90 -7.19
N VAL A 59 -28.70 -2.22 -7.32
CA VAL A 59 -29.05 -3.15 -6.22
C VAL A 59 -28.10 -3.00 -5.05
N LEU A 60 -26.80 -2.84 -5.29
CA LEU A 60 -25.82 -2.64 -4.21
C LEU A 60 -26.12 -1.39 -3.40
N PHE A 61 -26.17 -0.22 -4.03
CA PHE A 61 -26.24 1.06 -3.33
C PHE A 61 -27.62 1.41 -2.80
N PHE A 62 -28.70 0.94 -3.42
CA PHE A 62 -30.04 1.35 -3.02
C PHE A 62 -30.87 0.26 -2.31
N TYR A 63 -30.32 -0.97 -2.22
CA TYR A 63 -31.05 -2.06 -1.57
C TYR A 63 -30.19 -2.90 -0.63
N THR A 64 -28.92 -3.17 -1.00
CA THR A 64 -28.10 -4.16 -0.30
C THR A 64 -27.19 -3.55 0.77
N MET A 65 -26.48 -2.48 0.43
CA MET A 65 -25.52 -1.83 1.32
C MET A 65 -26.23 -1.00 2.40
N ARG A 66 -25.67 -1.05 3.60
CA ARG A 66 -26.09 -0.26 4.76
C ARG A 66 -25.10 0.88 4.96
N TYR A 67 -25.56 2.10 4.81
CA TYR A 67 -24.70 3.27 4.99
C TYR A 67 -25.48 4.56 5.25
N LYS A 68 -24.82 5.52 5.92
CA LYS A 68 -25.32 6.88 6.12
C LYS A 68 -24.86 7.76 4.95
N GLN A 69 -25.79 8.31 4.18
CA GLN A 69 -25.46 9.16 3.01
C GLN A 69 -24.81 10.48 3.43
N GLU A 70 -25.22 11.03 4.55
CA GLU A 70 -24.74 12.27 5.14
C GLU A 70 -23.38 12.12 5.84
N ASP A 71 -22.96 10.89 6.14
CA ASP A 71 -21.70 10.57 6.81
C ASP A 71 -20.95 9.43 6.08
N PRO A 72 -20.29 9.72 4.96
CA PRO A 72 -19.55 8.72 4.20
C PRO A 72 -18.38 8.09 4.96
N GLU A 73 -17.86 8.80 5.97
CA GLU A 73 -16.73 8.37 6.78
C GLU A 73 -17.12 7.46 7.94
N ASN A 74 -18.41 7.34 8.23
CA ASN A 74 -18.90 6.54 9.35
C ASN A 74 -18.25 5.15 9.38
N PRO A 75 -17.66 4.72 10.50
CA PRO A 75 -16.91 3.46 10.59
C PRO A 75 -17.78 2.23 10.31
N ASP A 76 -19.07 2.30 10.58
CA ASP A 76 -20.02 1.20 10.46
C ASP A 76 -20.61 1.03 9.06
N ASN A 77 -20.38 1.98 8.15
CA ASN A 77 -20.86 1.87 6.79
C ASN A 77 -20.28 0.64 6.08
N ASP A 78 -21.12 -0.09 5.36
CA ASP A 78 -20.66 -1.07 4.35
C ASP A 78 -19.76 -0.36 3.34
N ARG A 79 -18.78 -1.07 2.79
CA ARG A 79 -17.76 -0.52 1.88
C ARG A 79 -17.86 -1.11 0.50
N CYS A 80 -17.60 -0.28 -0.50
CA CYS A 80 -17.53 -0.73 -1.88
C CYS A 80 -16.21 -0.28 -2.49
N ILE A 81 -15.51 -1.18 -3.17
CA ILE A 81 -14.30 -0.89 -3.94
C ILE A 81 -14.62 -0.99 -5.42
N LEU A 82 -14.30 0.07 -6.12
CA LEU A 82 -14.52 0.25 -7.56
C LEU A 82 -13.26 0.83 -8.18
N SER A 83 -13.11 0.65 -9.48
CA SER A 83 -11.98 1.19 -10.24
C SER A 83 -11.88 2.74 -10.30
N LYS A 84 -12.80 3.50 -9.67
CA LYS A 84 -12.76 4.96 -9.59
C LYS A 84 -13.33 5.52 -8.29
N GLY A 85 -12.64 6.56 -7.77
CA GLY A 85 -12.97 7.23 -6.52
C GLY A 85 -14.36 7.86 -6.47
N LEU A 86 -15.21 7.31 -5.63
CA LEU A 86 -16.43 7.94 -5.13
C LEU A 86 -16.21 8.26 -3.64
N PRO A 87 -17.01 9.15 -3.02
CA PRO A 87 -16.85 9.51 -1.60
C PRO A 87 -16.84 8.30 -0.64
N PHE A 88 -17.51 7.21 -1.00
CA PHE A 88 -17.55 5.95 -0.24
C PHE A 88 -16.42 4.97 -0.62
N VAL A 89 -15.55 5.34 -1.58
CA VAL A 89 -14.47 4.51 -2.11
C VAL A 89 -13.14 5.14 -1.73
N LYS A 90 -12.54 4.64 -0.67
CA LYS A 90 -11.28 5.17 -0.10
C LYS A 90 -10.03 4.76 -0.88
N VAL A 91 -10.08 3.67 -1.61
CA VAL A 91 -8.96 3.20 -2.43
C VAL A 91 -9.31 3.46 -3.89
N ALA A 92 -8.62 4.40 -4.50
CA ALA A 92 -8.71 4.59 -5.94
C ALA A 92 -7.92 3.45 -6.60
N THR A 93 -8.61 2.44 -7.11
CA THR A 93 -7.96 1.43 -7.94
C THR A 93 -7.74 2.01 -9.32
N GLY A 94 -6.55 2.59 -9.54
CA GLY A 94 -6.19 3.21 -10.83
C GLY A 94 -5.89 2.19 -11.91
N TRP A 95 -5.63 0.94 -11.54
CA TRP A 95 -5.25 -0.15 -12.43
C TRP A 95 -6.01 -1.45 -12.07
N PRO A 96 -6.32 -2.29 -13.06
CA PRO A 96 -6.98 -3.58 -12.82
C PRO A 96 -6.25 -4.46 -11.80
N GLY A 97 -7.00 -5.22 -11.00
CA GLY A 97 -6.47 -6.27 -10.12
C GLY A 97 -6.08 -5.86 -8.70
N GLN A 98 -6.05 -4.57 -8.37
CA GLN A 98 -5.63 -4.11 -7.03
C GLN A 98 -6.80 -4.03 -6.02
N GLY A 99 -8.01 -3.85 -6.52
CA GLY A 99 -9.19 -3.59 -5.69
C GLY A 99 -9.52 -4.71 -4.71
N LEU A 100 -9.40 -5.96 -5.14
CA LEU A 100 -9.76 -7.10 -4.31
C LEU A 100 -8.82 -7.28 -3.12
N GLY A 101 -7.50 -7.08 -3.31
CA GLY A 101 -6.54 -7.13 -2.19
C GLY A 101 -6.83 -6.07 -1.14
N ALA A 102 -7.14 -4.83 -1.56
CA ALA A 102 -7.56 -3.78 -0.63
C ALA A 102 -8.91 -4.12 0.05
N ALA A 103 -9.85 -4.72 -0.68
CA ALA A 103 -11.11 -5.22 -0.09
C ALA A 103 -10.84 -6.30 0.97
N CYS A 104 -9.89 -7.20 0.73
CA CYS A 104 -9.45 -8.19 1.72
C CYS A 104 -8.94 -7.52 3.00
N GLY A 105 -8.10 -6.49 2.89
CA GLY A 105 -7.61 -5.75 4.06
C GLY A 105 -8.72 -5.06 4.85
N MET A 106 -9.67 -4.42 4.17
CA MET A 106 -10.84 -3.81 4.81
C MET A 106 -11.72 -4.86 5.50
N ALA A 107 -11.97 -6.00 4.84
CA ALA A 107 -12.77 -7.09 5.39
C ALA A 107 -12.09 -7.76 6.58
N TYR A 108 -10.77 -7.94 6.50
CA TYR A 108 -9.96 -8.46 7.60
C TYR A 108 -10.06 -7.56 8.84
N THR A 109 -9.88 -6.25 8.65
CA THR A 109 -10.01 -5.26 9.72
C THR A 109 -11.40 -5.33 10.37
N GLY A 110 -12.46 -5.38 9.57
CA GLY A 110 -13.83 -5.49 10.07
C GLY A 110 -14.08 -6.73 10.90
N LYS A 111 -13.61 -7.86 10.40
CA LYS A 111 -13.86 -9.16 11.03
C LYS A 111 -13.01 -9.39 12.28
N TYR A 112 -11.71 -9.09 12.23
CA TYR A 112 -10.76 -9.53 13.26
C TYR A 112 -10.36 -8.43 14.26
N PHE A 113 -10.33 -7.17 13.82
CA PHE A 113 -9.93 -6.06 14.70
C PHE A 113 -11.12 -5.26 15.21
N ASP A 114 -12.04 -4.89 14.33
CA ASP A 114 -13.24 -4.14 14.73
C ASP A 114 -14.33 -5.05 15.29
N GLN A 115 -14.36 -6.33 14.88
CA GLN A 115 -15.44 -7.28 15.19
C GLN A 115 -16.83 -6.71 14.88
N ALA A 116 -16.90 -5.95 13.80
CA ALA A 116 -18.06 -5.19 13.37
C ALA A 116 -18.80 -5.88 12.22
N SER A 117 -20.08 -5.56 12.06
CA SER A 117 -20.96 -6.21 11.10
C SER A 117 -20.92 -5.61 9.69
N TYR A 118 -20.12 -4.59 9.43
CA TYR A 118 -20.01 -4.02 8.09
C TYR A 118 -19.43 -5.02 7.08
N ARG A 119 -19.91 -4.92 5.86
CA ARG A 119 -19.52 -5.78 4.74
C ARG A 119 -18.69 -5.00 3.74
N VAL A 120 -17.87 -5.72 3.00
CA VAL A 120 -17.02 -5.15 1.94
C VAL A 120 -17.44 -5.78 0.61
N PHE A 121 -17.70 -4.93 -0.38
CA PHE A 121 -18.06 -5.31 -1.73
C PHE A 121 -16.96 -4.85 -2.69
N CYS A 122 -16.55 -5.73 -3.59
CA CYS A 122 -15.56 -5.41 -4.62
C CYS A 122 -16.14 -5.75 -6.01
N LEU A 123 -16.31 -4.75 -6.86
CA LEU A 123 -16.70 -4.96 -8.24
C LEU A 123 -15.45 -5.10 -9.10
N LEU A 124 -15.37 -6.19 -9.85
CA LEU A 124 -14.26 -6.56 -10.73
C LEU A 124 -14.76 -6.69 -12.16
N GLY A 125 -14.03 -6.14 -13.12
CA GLY A 125 -14.22 -6.50 -14.52
C GLY A 125 -13.69 -7.91 -14.81
N ASP A 126 -14.23 -8.56 -15.84
CA ASP A 126 -13.74 -9.85 -16.28
C ASP A 126 -12.25 -9.80 -16.72
N GLU A 127 -11.81 -8.69 -17.28
CA GLU A 127 -10.42 -8.43 -17.63
C GLU A 127 -9.48 -8.46 -16.41
N GLU A 128 -9.96 -8.04 -15.22
CA GLU A 128 -9.17 -8.08 -13.99
C GLU A 128 -8.84 -9.52 -13.56
N SER A 129 -9.63 -10.50 -13.98
CA SER A 129 -9.36 -11.91 -13.70
C SER A 129 -8.10 -12.46 -14.39
N THR A 130 -7.48 -11.70 -15.29
CA THR A 130 -6.20 -12.04 -15.91
C THR A 130 -5.00 -11.62 -15.05
N GLU A 131 -5.22 -10.76 -14.05
CA GLU A 131 -4.19 -10.32 -13.11
C GLU A 131 -3.92 -11.38 -12.05
N GLY A 132 -2.62 -11.72 -11.84
CA GLY A 132 -2.22 -12.72 -10.83
C GLY A 132 -2.59 -12.31 -9.41
N SER A 133 -2.49 -11.03 -9.07
CA SER A 133 -2.80 -10.48 -7.75
C SER A 133 -4.27 -10.65 -7.34
N VAL A 134 -5.20 -10.76 -8.30
CA VAL A 134 -6.60 -11.11 -8.01
C VAL A 134 -6.69 -12.50 -7.38
N TRP A 135 -5.97 -13.48 -7.92
CA TRP A 135 -5.98 -14.85 -7.41
C TRP A 135 -5.19 -14.99 -6.11
N GLU A 136 -4.15 -14.19 -5.90
CA GLU A 136 -3.50 -14.06 -4.59
C GLU A 136 -4.52 -13.58 -3.52
N ALA A 137 -5.33 -12.57 -3.85
CA ALA A 137 -6.39 -12.06 -2.97
C ALA A 137 -7.51 -13.10 -2.74
N PHE A 138 -7.88 -13.89 -3.76
CA PHE A 138 -8.82 -15.01 -3.61
C PHE A 138 -8.32 -16.04 -2.62
N ALA A 139 -7.04 -16.46 -2.71
CA ALA A 139 -6.41 -17.38 -1.78
C ALA A 139 -6.40 -16.82 -0.35
N PHE A 140 -6.01 -15.56 -0.20
CA PHE A 140 -5.95 -14.86 1.08
C PHE A 140 -7.34 -14.79 1.76
N ALA A 141 -8.36 -14.36 1.04
CA ALA A 141 -9.71 -14.22 1.59
C ALA A 141 -10.30 -15.56 2.03
N SER A 142 -10.02 -16.64 1.29
CA SER A 142 -10.41 -17.99 1.64
C SER A 142 -9.68 -18.48 2.89
N TYR A 143 -8.36 -18.31 2.95
CA TYR A 143 -7.54 -18.71 4.09
C TYR A 143 -8.02 -18.05 5.40
N TYR A 144 -8.32 -16.77 5.35
CA TYR A 144 -8.82 -16.02 6.51
C TYR A 144 -10.34 -16.04 6.65
N ASN A 145 -11.06 -16.88 5.88
CA ASN A 145 -12.52 -17.03 5.98
C ASN A 145 -13.28 -15.70 5.98
N LEU A 146 -12.95 -14.76 5.08
CA LEU A 146 -13.53 -13.42 5.05
C LEU A 146 -14.99 -13.44 4.57
N ASP A 147 -15.89 -13.94 5.40
CA ASP A 147 -17.33 -14.08 5.09
C ASP A 147 -18.10 -12.76 5.04
N ASN A 148 -17.46 -11.66 5.42
CA ASN A 148 -17.93 -10.30 5.24
C ASN A 148 -17.46 -9.66 3.91
N LEU A 149 -16.78 -10.42 3.03
CA LEU A 149 -16.31 -9.99 1.71
C LEU A 149 -17.14 -10.61 0.59
N MET A 150 -17.59 -9.75 -0.34
CA MET A 150 -18.22 -10.16 -1.58
C MET A 150 -17.49 -9.59 -2.80
N ALA A 151 -16.98 -10.47 -3.67
CA ALA A 151 -16.45 -10.11 -4.97
C ALA A 151 -17.51 -10.29 -6.06
N ILE A 152 -17.69 -9.31 -6.94
CA ILE A 152 -18.70 -9.35 -8.01
C ILE A 152 -17.96 -9.19 -9.33
N PHE A 153 -18.00 -10.20 -10.19
CA PHE A 153 -17.46 -10.15 -11.54
C PHE A 153 -18.51 -9.64 -12.52
N ASP A 154 -18.22 -8.52 -13.17
CA ASP A 154 -18.96 -7.99 -14.31
C ASP A 154 -18.43 -8.65 -15.59
N VAL A 155 -18.99 -9.84 -15.94
CA VAL A 155 -18.53 -10.64 -17.08
C VAL A 155 -19.23 -10.18 -18.36
N ASN A 156 -18.62 -9.24 -19.05
CA ASN A 156 -19.15 -8.61 -20.26
C ASN A 156 -18.42 -9.00 -21.56
N ARG A 157 -17.44 -9.92 -21.50
CA ARG A 157 -16.64 -10.54 -22.56
C ARG A 157 -15.72 -9.62 -23.38
N ILE A 158 -15.80 -8.32 -23.24
CA ILE A 158 -15.05 -7.37 -24.08
C ILE A 158 -14.03 -6.64 -23.23
N GLY A 159 -12.75 -6.93 -23.43
CA GLY A 159 -11.62 -6.24 -22.83
C GLY A 159 -11.35 -4.86 -23.44
N HIS A 160 -10.18 -4.31 -23.17
CA HIS A 160 -9.76 -2.98 -23.63
C HIS A 160 -9.60 -2.89 -25.15
N SER A 161 -9.06 -3.93 -25.78
CA SER A 161 -8.68 -3.93 -27.21
C SER A 161 -9.21 -5.12 -28.00
N SER A 162 -9.75 -6.14 -27.34
CA SER A 162 -10.22 -7.38 -27.99
C SER A 162 -11.19 -8.13 -27.08
N SER A 163 -11.84 -9.15 -27.62
CA SER A 163 -12.59 -10.12 -26.83
C SER A 163 -11.70 -10.80 -25.79
N MET A 164 -12.26 -11.08 -24.62
CA MET A 164 -11.56 -11.81 -23.55
C MET A 164 -11.32 -13.27 -23.94
N SER A 165 -10.20 -13.84 -23.49
CA SER A 165 -9.81 -15.22 -23.79
C SER A 165 -10.82 -16.27 -23.30
N VAL A 166 -11.61 -15.94 -22.30
CA VAL A 166 -12.64 -16.81 -21.70
C VAL A 166 -14.04 -16.41 -22.16
N GLU A 167 -14.20 -15.20 -22.70
CA GLU A 167 -15.47 -14.61 -23.14
C GLU A 167 -16.59 -14.75 -22.07
N HIS A 168 -17.81 -15.19 -22.48
CA HIS A 168 -18.92 -15.49 -21.60
C HIS A 168 -18.93 -16.95 -21.09
N CYS A 169 -17.78 -17.62 -21.01
CA CYS A 169 -17.68 -18.95 -20.43
C CYS A 169 -17.80 -18.89 -18.89
N ILE A 170 -19.00 -18.57 -18.41
CA ILE A 170 -19.32 -18.34 -16.98
C ILE A 170 -18.88 -19.51 -16.10
N ASP A 171 -19.01 -20.75 -16.59
CA ASP A 171 -18.56 -21.95 -15.88
C ASP A 171 -17.08 -21.92 -15.50
N ILE A 172 -16.23 -21.28 -16.31
CA ILE A 172 -14.81 -21.19 -16.02
C ILE A 172 -14.59 -20.25 -14.85
N TYR A 173 -15.26 -19.08 -14.82
CA TYR A 173 -15.19 -18.15 -13.69
C TYR A 173 -15.70 -18.81 -12.42
N GLN A 174 -16.87 -19.47 -12.48
CA GLN A 174 -17.43 -20.20 -11.35
C GLN A 174 -16.45 -21.23 -10.78
N LYS A 175 -15.95 -22.12 -11.63
CA LYS A 175 -15.01 -23.18 -11.23
C LYS A 175 -13.72 -22.64 -10.65
N ARG A 176 -13.19 -21.54 -11.18
CA ARG A 176 -12.02 -20.86 -10.62
C ARG A 176 -12.32 -20.36 -9.19
N CYS A 177 -13.40 -19.62 -8.99
CA CYS A 177 -13.79 -19.12 -7.65
C CYS A 177 -13.99 -20.27 -6.66
N GLU A 178 -14.71 -21.32 -7.06
CA GLU A 178 -14.95 -22.50 -6.22
C GLU A 178 -13.65 -23.25 -5.88
N ALA A 179 -12.70 -23.34 -6.83
CA ALA A 179 -11.39 -23.97 -6.60
C ALA A 179 -10.56 -23.22 -5.55
N PHE A 180 -10.75 -21.90 -5.41
CA PHE A 180 -10.16 -21.10 -4.34
C PHE A 180 -10.95 -21.16 -3.02
N GLY A 181 -12.00 -21.99 -2.93
CA GLY A 181 -12.77 -22.21 -1.70
C GLY A 181 -13.88 -21.18 -1.44
N TRP A 182 -14.21 -20.33 -2.41
CA TRP A 182 -15.28 -19.33 -2.28
C TRP A 182 -16.67 -19.95 -2.49
N ASN A 183 -17.65 -19.42 -1.79
CA ASN A 183 -19.05 -19.62 -2.14
C ASN A 183 -19.35 -18.82 -3.42
N THR A 184 -19.93 -19.46 -4.45
CA THR A 184 -20.07 -18.82 -5.75
C THR A 184 -21.51 -18.89 -6.27
N TYR A 185 -22.03 -17.73 -6.70
CA TYR A 185 -23.31 -17.61 -7.38
C TYR A 185 -23.09 -17.16 -8.82
N VAL A 186 -23.87 -17.72 -9.74
CA VAL A 186 -23.95 -17.29 -11.14
C VAL A 186 -25.30 -16.63 -11.39
N VAL A 187 -25.28 -15.43 -11.97
CA VAL A 187 -26.49 -14.65 -12.21
C VAL A 187 -26.51 -13.97 -13.58
N ASP A 188 -27.69 -13.70 -14.12
CA ASP A 188 -27.85 -12.68 -15.15
C ASP A 188 -27.73 -11.31 -14.46
N GLY A 189 -26.65 -10.58 -14.75
CA GLY A 189 -26.40 -9.26 -14.16
C GLY A 189 -27.41 -8.18 -14.54
N ARG A 190 -28.39 -8.49 -15.41
CA ARG A 190 -29.50 -7.62 -15.79
C ARG A 190 -30.77 -7.88 -14.98
N ASP A 191 -30.84 -9.02 -14.29
CA ASP A 191 -31.99 -9.43 -13.51
C ASP A 191 -31.89 -8.87 -12.08
N VAL A 192 -32.55 -7.73 -11.87
CA VAL A 192 -32.58 -7.02 -10.59
C VAL A 192 -33.15 -7.88 -9.45
N GLU A 193 -34.16 -8.71 -9.72
CA GLU A 193 -34.78 -9.59 -8.72
C GLU A 193 -33.79 -10.68 -8.27
N THR A 194 -33.14 -11.35 -9.23
CA THR A 194 -32.11 -12.36 -8.94
C THR A 194 -30.91 -11.74 -8.21
N LEU A 195 -30.48 -10.54 -8.58
CA LEU A 195 -29.39 -9.83 -7.87
C LEU A 195 -29.79 -9.55 -6.41
N CYS A 196 -30.98 -9.02 -6.14
CA CYS A 196 -31.46 -8.78 -4.77
C CYS A 196 -31.47 -10.08 -3.96
N ARG A 197 -32.00 -11.17 -4.52
CA ARG A 197 -32.07 -12.48 -3.87
C ARG A 197 -30.68 -13.03 -3.56
N VAL A 198 -29.77 -13.02 -4.53
CA VAL A 198 -28.41 -13.56 -4.38
C VAL A 198 -27.58 -12.75 -3.38
N PHE A 199 -27.66 -11.42 -3.40
CA PHE A 199 -26.95 -10.59 -2.42
C PHE A 199 -27.47 -10.80 -0.99
N SER A 200 -28.80 -11.03 -0.84
CA SER A 200 -29.37 -11.38 0.46
C SER A 200 -28.93 -12.76 0.94
N GLN A 201 -28.84 -13.76 0.06
CA GLN A 201 -28.33 -15.09 0.38
C GLN A 201 -26.84 -15.04 0.74
N ALA A 202 -26.03 -14.30 -0.03
CA ALA A 202 -24.62 -14.12 0.22
C ALA A 202 -24.33 -13.49 1.59
N ALA A 203 -25.18 -12.57 2.05
CA ALA A 203 -25.07 -11.96 3.38
C ALA A 203 -25.26 -12.96 4.54
N GLN A 204 -25.81 -14.13 4.27
CA GLN A 204 -26.05 -15.20 5.27
C GLN A 204 -24.95 -16.26 5.26
N VAL A 205 -24.07 -16.27 4.28
CA VAL A 205 -22.94 -17.21 4.20
C VAL A 205 -21.99 -16.94 5.37
N ARG A 206 -21.51 -18.01 5.99
CA ARG A 206 -20.55 -17.94 7.11
C ARG A 206 -19.33 -18.79 6.80
N GLY A 207 -18.17 -18.30 7.26
CA GLY A 207 -16.90 -19.01 7.17
C GLY A 207 -16.29 -19.08 5.77
N LYS A 208 -16.88 -18.41 4.77
CA LYS A 208 -16.36 -18.36 3.40
C LYS A 208 -16.67 -17.00 2.75
N PRO A 209 -15.73 -16.40 2.00
CA PRO A 209 -16.04 -15.26 1.14
C PRO A 209 -16.99 -15.69 0.01
N THR A 210 -17.71 -14.71 -0.55
CA THR A 210 -18.66 -14.98 -1.63
C THR A 210 -18.25 -14.29 -2.93
N ALA A 211 -18.27 -15.04 -4.03
CA ALA A 211 -18.15 -14.53 -5.39
C ALA A 211 -19.51 -14.55 -6.10
N VAL A 212 -19.84 -13.47 -6.80
CA VAL A 212 -21.00 -13.39 -7.68
C VAL A 212 -20.49 -13.18 -9.11
N VAL A 213 -20.71 -14.16 -9.97
CA VAL A 213 -20.34 -14.11 -11.40
C VAL A 213 -21.56 -13.63 -12.17
N ALA A 214 -21.59 -12.34 -12.50
CA ALA A 214 -22.71 -11.69 -13.16
C ALA A 214 -22.45 -11.58 -14.67
N LYS A 215 -23.24 -12.28 -15.47
CA LYS A 215 -23.22 -12.17 -16.92
C LYS A 215 -23.88 -10.87 -17.34
N THR A 216 -23.14 -10.00 -17.99
CA THR A 216 -23.60 -8.70 -18.47
C THR A 216 -23.25 -8.48 -19.94
N PHE A 217 -23.57 -7.30 -20.45
CA PHE A 217 -23.20 -6.89 -21.80
C PHE A 217 -22.67 -5.46 -21.77
N LYS A 218 -21.52 -5.23 -22.39
CA LYS A 218 -20.88 -3.92 -22.45
C LYS A 218 -21.81 -2.91 -23.13
N ALA A 219 -21.86 -1.69 -22.62
CA ALA A 219 -22.75 -0.62 -23.11
C ALA A 219 -24.26 -0.98 -23.12
N ARG A 220 -24.71 -1.75 -22.15
CA ARG A 220 -26.09 -2.18 -21.99
C ARG A 220 -27.08 -1.03 -22.12
N GLY A 221 -28.14 -1.25 -22.94
CA GLY A 221 -29.21 -0.27 -23.19
C GLY A 221 -28.87 0.82 -24.21
N MET A 222 -27.74 0.71 -24.90
CA MET A 222 -27.32 1.67 -25.95
C MET A 222 -27.47 1.05 -27.34
N PRO A 223 -28.47 1.43 -28.13
CA PRO A 223 -28.68 0.88 -29.47
C PRO A 223 -27.44 1.03 -30.36
N ASN A 224 -27.08 -0.03 -31.08
CA ASN A 224 -25.91 -0.12 -31.97
C ASN A 224 -24.56 0.19 -31.28
N VAL A 225 -24.49 0.06 -29.94
CA VAL A 225 -23.28 0.17 -29.13
C VAL A 225 -23.17 -1.05 -28.22
N GLU A 226 -24.30 -1.55 -27.73
CA GLU A 226 -24.37 -2.71 -26.86
C GLU A 226 -23.62 -3.88 -27.50
N ASP A 227 -22.72 -4.50 -26.73
CA ASP A 227 -21.96 -5.68 -27.08
C ASP A 227 -21.09 -5.55 -28.34
N THR A 228 -20.58 -4.35 -28.63
CA THR A 228 -19.70 -4.08 -29.77
C THR A 228 -18.30 -3.63 -29.32
N GLU A 229 -17.25 -4.16 -29.98
CA GLU A 229 -15.84 -3.83 -29.65
C GLU A 229 -15.47 -2.40 -30.07
N SER A 230 -16.16 -1.84 -31.07
CA SER A 230 -15.76 -0.59 -31.74
C SER A 230 -15.91 0.68 -30.90
N TRP A 231 -16.59 0.63 -29.77
CA TRP A 231 -16.94 1.81 -28.92
C TRP A 231 -16.11 1.93 -27.65
N TYR A 232 -15.15 1.04 -27.42
CA TYR A 232 -14.26 1.20 -26.28
C TYR A 232 -13.31 2.40 -26.49
N GLY A 233 -13.19 3.23 -25.46
CA GLY A 233 -12.24 4.34 -25.51
C GLY A 233 -12.66 5.54 -26.38
N ARG A 234 -13.84 5.54 -26.99
CA ARG A 234 -14.30 6.61 -27.86
C ARG A 234 -15.36 7.48 -27.15
N PRO A 235 -15.18 8.82 -27.12
CA PRO A 235 -16.23 9.71 -26.66
C PRO A 235 -17.44 9.65 -27.59
N MET A 236 -18.63 9.58 -27.01
CA MET A 236 -19.87 9.54 -27.79
C MET A 236 -20.22 10.92 -28.31
N PRO A 237 -20.53 11.09 -29.63
CA PRO A 237 -21.00 12.36 -30.15
C PRO A 237 -22.25 12.83 -29.38
N LYS A 238 -22.32 14.14 -29.09
CA LYS A 238 -23.36 14.73 -28.26
C LYS A 238 -24.79 14.43 -28.77
N GLU A 239 -25.04 14.57 -30.06
CA GLU A 239 -26.34 14.29 -30.68
C GLU A 239 -26.80 12.84 -30.45
N ARG A 240 -25.84 11.89 -30.55
CA ARG A 240 -26.11 10.47 -30.29
C ARG A 240 -26.34 10.21 -28.79
N ALA A 241 -25.53 10.83 -27.94
CA ALA A 241 -25.70 10.76 -26.50
C ALA A 241 -27.07 11.26 -26.07
N ASP A 242 -27.50 12.42 -26.59
CA ASP A 242 -28.83 13.00 -26.30
C ASP A 242 -29.97 12.12 -26.81
N ALA A 243 -29.83 11.48 -27.96
CA ALA A 243 -30.84 10.53 -28.46
C ALA A 243 -30.98 9.28 -27.60
N ILE A 244 -29.83 8.71 -27.15
CA ILE A 244 -29.82 7.54 -26.27
C ILE A 244 -30.37 7.90 -24.88
N VAL A 245 -30.02 9.08 -24.33
CA VAL A 245 -30.56 9.57 -23.08
C VAL A 245 -32.08 9.67 -23.13
N LYS A 246 -32.65 10.27 -24.18
CA LYS A 246 -34.11 10.35 -24.36
C LYS A 246 -34.78 8.98 -24.42
N LEU A 247 -34.14 8.01 -25.09
CA LEU A 247 -34.65 6.64 -25.15
C LEU A 247 -34.67 5.99 -23.77
N ILE A 248 -33.57 6.12 -23.00
CA ILE A 248 -33.51 5.56 -21.63
C ILE A 248 -34.48 6.30 -20.70
N GLU A 249 -34.60 7.63 -20.81
CA GLU A 249 -35.58 8.41 -20.03
C GLU A 249 -37.03 7.93 -20.26
N SER A 250 -37.38 7.54 -21.50
CA SER A 250 -38.71 7.01 -21.81
C SER A 250 -39.03 5.65 -21.17
N GLN A 251 -38.02 4.94 -20.68
CA GLN A 251 -38.18 3.65 -19.97
C GLN A 251 -38.36 3.81 -18.47
N ILE A 252 -38.12 5.00 -17.91
CA ILE A 252 -38.27 5.27 -16.48
C ILE A 252 -39.76 5.41 -16.17
N GLN A 253 -40.23 4.59 -15.23
CA GLN A 253 -41.67 4.51 -14.86
C GLN A 253 -42.00 5.26 -13.57
N THR A 254 -40.99 5.52 -12.70
CA THR A 254 -41.20 6.17 -11.40
C THR A 254 -40.12 7.19 -11.08
N ASN A 255 -40.49 8.22 -10.35
CA ASN A 255 -39.56 9.21 -9.78
C ASN A 255 -39.15 8.90 -8.34
N LYS A 256 -39.59 7.75 -7.79
CA LYS A 256 -39.20 7.33 -6.44
C LYS A 256 -37.70 7.06 -6.35
N ILE A 257 -37.17 7.31 -5.17
CA ILE A 257 -35.77 7.01 -4.79
C ILE A 257 -35.86 6.14 -3.53
N LEU A 258 -35.08 5.08 -3.49
CA LEU A 258 -34.90 4.28 -2.28
C LEU A 258 -33.86 4.95 -1.40
N VAL A 259 -34.12 4.97 -0.11
CA VAL A 259 -33.16 5.41 0.91
C VAL A 259 -32.42 4.16 1.39
N PRO A 260 -31.08 4.14 1.38
CA PRO A 260 -30.30 3.03 1.91
C PRO A 260 -30.64 2.75 3.36
N SER A 261 -30.57 1.49 3.77
CA SER A 261 -30.69 1.11 5.17
C SER A 261 -29.52 1.67 5.98
N PRO A 262 -29.74 2.15 7.20
CA PRO A 262 -28.65 2.59 8.06
C PRO A 262 -27.75 1.40 8.45
N PRO A 263 -26.47 1.63 8.74
CA PRO A 263 -25.58 0.59 9.26
C PRO A 263 -25.98 0.21 10.70
N ILE A 264 -25.49 -0.93 11.15
CA ILE A 264 -25.50 -1.29 12.57
C ILE A 264 -24.30 -0.60 13.21
N GLU A 265 -24.51 0.14 14.27
CA GLU A 265 -23.45 0.89 14.97
C GLU A 265 -22.77 -0.02 16.00
N ASP A 266 -21.83 -0.86 15.53
CA ASP A 266 -21.12 -1.84 16.35
C ASP A 266 -19.59 -1.76 16.23
N SER A 267 -19.07 -0.81 15.45
CA SER A 267 -17.62 -0.57 15.38
C SER A 267 -17.09 0.08 16.66
N PRO A 268 -15.97 -0.41 17.21
CA PRO A 268 -15.38 0.18 18.40
C PRO A 268 -14.83 1.58 18.14
N GLN A 269 -14.90 2.43 19.16
CA GLN A 269 -14.15 3.68 19.19
C GLN A 269 -12.67 3.35 19.34
N ILE A 270 -11.84 3.87 18.44
CA ILE A 270 -10.40 3.63 18.46
C ILE A 270 -9.62 4.93 18.46
N ASN A 271 -8.42 4.89 19.02
CA ASN A 271 -7.47 5.98 18.96
C ASN A 271 -6.10 5.43 18.53
N ILE A 272 -5.66 5.82 17.32
CA ILE A 272 -4.36 5.45 16.77
C ILE A 272 -3.38 6.65 16.75
N MET A 273 -3.79 7.77 17.33
CA MET A 273 -3.00 9.00 17.34
C MET A 273 -2.01 9.02 18.50
N ALA A 274 -0.84 9.62 18.27
CA ALA A 274 0.16 9.93 19.28
C ALA A 274 0.64 8.72 20.11
N ILE A 275 1.25 7.74 19.42
CA ILE A 275 1.91 6.64 20.11
C ILE A 275 3.25 7.13 20.61
N TYR A 276 3.44 7.05 21.91
CA TYR A 276 4.68 7.45 22.57
C TYR A 276 5.53 6.22 22.86
N MET A 277 6.84 6.41 22.85
CA MET A 277 7.79 5.39 23.29
C MET A 277 7.67 5.24 24.81
N GLY A 278 6.95 4.22 25.27
CA GLY A 278 6.59 4.04 26.68
C GLY A 278 7.77 3.70 27.59
N SER A 279 8.80 3.02 27.04
CA SER A 279 10.03 2.72 27.74
C SER A 279 11.24 3.15 26.91
N PRO A 280 12.33 3.64 27.54
CA PRO A 280 13.54 4.00 26.79
C PRO A 280 14.16 2.77 26.14
N SER A 281 14.95 3.02 25.11
CA SER A 281 15.79 1.99 24.48
C SER A 281 16.73 1.36 25.52
N VAL A 282 16.94 0.05 25.41
CA VAL A 282 17.77 -0.74 26.34
C VAL A 282 19.21 -0.92 25.85
N TYR A 283 19.52 -0.40 24.66
CA TYR A 283 20.84 -0.54 24.04
C TYR A 283 21.87 0.33 24.73
N ILE A 284 23.08 -0.18 24.87
CA ILE A 284 24.24 0.56 25.35
C ILE A 284 25.24 0.81 24.22
N ALA A 285 26.09 1.81 24.40
CA ALA A 285 27.11 2.12 23.43
C ALA A 285 27.98 0.89 23.13
N ASP A 286 28.36 0.72 21.87
CA ASP A 286 29.17 -0.38 21.31
C ASP A 286 28.48 -1.77 21.27
N ASP A 287 27.21 -1.89 21.74
CA ASP A 287 26.43 -3.11 21.44
C ASP A 287 26.39 -3.33 19.93
N MET A 288 26.63 -4.57 19.51
CA MET A 288 26.56 -4.96 18.10
C MET A 288 25.20 -5.55 17.78
N LEU A 289 24.45 -4.88 16.91
CA LEU A 289 23.10 -5.30 16.51
C LEU A 289 22.78 -4.90 15.08
N SER A 290 22.12 -5.77 14.34
CA SER A 290 21.61 -5.40 13.01
C SER A 290 20.37 -4.50 13.12
N THR A 291 20.24 -3.54 12.19
CA THR A 291 19.05 -2.68 12.14
C THR A 291 17.78 -3.48 11.85
N GLN A 292 17.86 -4.62 11.16
CA GLN A 292 16.73 -5.54 10.98
C GLN A 292 16.22 -6.10 12.32
N ARG A 293 17.13 -6.59 13.16
CA ARG A 293 16.75 -7.13 14.47
C ARG A 293 16.22 -6.05 15.40
N ALA A 294 16.86 -4.88 15.40
CA ALA A 294 16.38 -3.72 16.15
C ALA A 294 14.96 -3.31 15.72
N CYS A 295 14.67 -3.38 14.42
CA CYS A 295 13.34 -3.10 13.88
C CYS A 295 12.29 -4.11 14.38
N GLY A 296 12.58 -5.41 14.37
CA GLY A 296 11.69 -6.45 14.90
C GLY A 296 11.38 -6.26 16.39
N LEU A 297 12.39 -5.92 17.19
CA LEU A 297 12.23 -5.59 18.61
C LEU A 297 11.37 -4.32 18.82
N ALA A 298 11.62 -3.28 18.01
CA ALA A 298 10.84 -2.04 18.05
C ALA A 298 9.38 -2.26 17.68
N LEU A 299 9.09 -3.11 16.69
CA LEU A 299 7.71 -3.47 16.33
C LEU A 299 6.98 -4.19 17.46
N ALA A 300 7.62 -5.17 18.10
CA ALA A 300 7.03 -5.88 19.23
C ALA A 300 6.71 -4.91 20.38
N LYS A 301 7.67 -4.04 20.73
CA LYS A 301 7.49 -2.99 21.72
C LYS A 301 6.35 -2.03 21.36
N LEU A 302 6.28 -1.59 20.10
CA LEU A 302 5.20 -0.74 19.59
C LEU A 302 3.84 -1.44 19.70
N GLY A 303 3.80 -2.76 19.48
CA GLY A 303 2.61 -3.59 19.63
C GLY A 303 2.07 -3.63 21.06
N HIS A 304 2.92 -3.52 22.07
CA HIS A 304 2.47 -3.39 23.47
C HIS A 304 1.87 -2.02 23.78
N GLU A 305 2.35 -0.96 23.11
CA GLU A 305 1.86 0.40 23.33
C GLU A 305 0.51 0.68 22.63
N ASN A 306 0.21 -0.05 21.55
CA ASN A 306 -1.03 0.16 20.80
C ASN A 306 -1.55 -1.14 20.17
N ASP A 307 -2.81 -1.49 20.47
CA ASP A 307 -3.49 -2.69 20.01
C ASP A 307 -3.91 -2.65 18.52
N ARG A 308 -3.75 -1.51 17.86
CA ARG A 308 -4.05 -1.30 16.44
C ARG A 308 -2.83 -1.40 15.53
N VAL A 309 -1.65 -1.63 16.10
CA VAL A 309 -0.44 -1.95 15.33
C VAL A 309 -0.55 -3.38 14.82
N ILE A 310 -0.40 -3.53 13.51
CA ILE A 310 -0.44 -4.82 12.80
C ILE A 310 0.79 -4.98 11.92
N VAL A 311 1.24 -6.22 11.78
CA VAL A 311 2.38 -6.56 10.92
C VAL A 311 1.94 -7.58 9.87
N LEU A 312 2.22 -7.27 8.61
CA LEU A 312 2.01 -8.16 7.46
C LEU A 312 3.36 -8.64 6.94
N ASP A 313 3.45 -9.91 6.53
CA ASP A 313 4.70 -10.49 6.06
C ASP A 313 4.48 -11.42 4.86
N SER A 314 5.43 -11.40 3.91
CA SER A 314 5.40 -12.22 2.70
C SER A 314 6.27 -13.47 2.80
N ASP A 315 6.18 -14.18 3.94
CA ASP A 315 6.92 -15.41 4.23
C ASP A 315 8.44 -15.21 4.43
N THR A 316 8.82 -14.04 4.91
CA THR A 316 10.21 -13.64 5.20
C THR A 316 10.47 -13.39 6.68
N ASN A 317 9.52 -13.70 7.55
CA ASN A 317 9.50 -13.30 8.97
C ASN A 317 10.72 -13.76 9.78
N ASN A 318 11.30 -14.91 9.48
CA ASN A 318 12.52 -15.41 10.15
C ASN A 318 13.78 -14.60 9.74
N CYS A 319 13.77 -14.02 8.54
CA CYS A 319 14.89 -13.25 8.02
C CYS A 319 14.83 -11.78 8.41
N ASN A 320 13.62 -11.20 8.45
CA ASN A 320 13.40 -9.79 8.74
C ASN A 320 13.08 -9.51 10.22
N PHE A 321 13.09 -10.54 11.06
CA PHE A 321 12.79 -10.50 12.50
C PHE A 321 11.36 -10.04 12.86
N SER A 322 10.42 -10.04 11.94
CA SER A 322 9.00 -9.81 12.26
C SER A 322 8.38 -10.98 13.03
N ASP A 323 9.07 -12.13 13.08
CA ASP A 323 8.72 -13.26 13.95
C ASP A 323 8.74 -12.89 15.44
N ILE A 324 9.50 -11.88 15.85
CA ILE A 324 9.48 -11.33 17.22
C ILE A 324 8.10 -10.76 17.52
N PHE A 325 7.58 -9.91 16.64
CA PHE A 325 6.20 -9.40 16.76
C PHE A 325 5.18 -10.53 16.73
N LYS A 326 5.32 -11.50 15.81
CA LYS A 326 4.42 -12.66 15.70
C LYS A 326 4.34 -13.50 16.98
N LYS A 327 5.45 -13.65 17.71
CA LYS A 327 5.50 -14.39 18.98
C LYS A 327 4.75 -13.67 20.09
N GLU A 328 4.84 -12.35 20.15
CA GLU A 328 4.24 -11.53 21.19
C GLU A 328 2.79 -11.13 20.89
N HIS A 329 2.46 -10.96 19.60
CA HIS A 329 1.16 -10.49 19.13
C HIS A 329 0.63 -11.31 17.94
N PRO A 330 0.44 -12.64 18.10
CA PRO A 330 0.08 -13.52 17.00
C PRO A 330 -1.26 -13.15 16.33
N GLU A 331 -2.19 -12.57 17.05
CA GLU A 331 -3.51 -12.15 16.57
C GLU A 331 -3.46 -10.91 15.66
N ARG A 332 -2.34 -10.18 15.68
CA ARG A 332 -2.10 -8.97 14.89
C ARG A 332 -1.02 -9.15 13.83
N PHE A 333 -0.54 -10.39 13.67
CA PHE A 333 0.38 -10.76 12.60
C PHE A 333 -0.40 -11.41 11.46
N ILE A 334 -0.28 -10.85 10.26
CA ILE A 334 -1.00 -11.28 9.07
C ILE A 334 -0.01 -11.92 8.09
N GLN A 335 -0.11 -13.24 7.94
CA GLN A 335 0.68 -13.98 6.97
C GLN A 335 0.10 -13.81 5.57
N CYS A 336 0.86 -13.24 4.66
CA CYS A 336 0.44 -13.01 3.27
C CYS A 336 1.05 -14.02 2.29
N TYR A 337 1.92 -14.91 2.77
CA TYR A 337 2.67 -15.88 1.97
C TYR A 337 3.51 -15.18 0.88
N ILE A 338 3.93 -15.90 -0.16
CA ILE A 338 4.75 -15.35 -1.25
C ILE A 338 3.85 -14.59 -2.23
N ALA A 339 3.34 -13.44 -1.80
CA ALA A 339 2.38 -12.62 -2.55
C ALA A 339 2.53 -11.13 -2.19
N GLU A 340 3.65 -10.51 -2.59
CA GLU A 340 4.00 -9.13 -2.22
C GLU A 340 2.97 -8.11 -2.72
N GLN A 341 2.42 -8.31 -3.93
CA GLN A 341 1.39 -7.43 -4.49
C GLN A 341 0.14 -7.45 -3.62
N ASN A 342 -0.33 -8.65 -3.24
CA ASN A 342 -1.49 -8.79 -2.36
C ASN A 342 -1.18 -8.28 -0.95
N MET A 343 0.01 -8.54 -0.40
CA MET A 343 0.43 -8.04 0.93
C MET A 343 0.31 -6.51 1.01
N VAL A 344 0.85 -5.80 0.02
CA VAL A 344 0.76 -4.33 -0.02
C VAL A 344 -0.70 -3.89 -0.18
N ASN A 345 -1.50 -4.51 -1.04
CA ASN A 345 -2.92 -4.18 -1.18
C ASN A 345 -3.70 -4.42 0.12
N VAL A 346 -3.46 -5.55 0.80
CA VAL A 346 -4.08 -5.85 2.10
C VAL A 346 -3.68 -4.81 3.15
N ALA A 347 -2.39 -4.44 3.21
CA ALA A 347 -1.90 -3.38 4.11
C ALA A 347 -2.61 -2.04 3.85
N LEU A 348 -2.74 -1.65 2.58
CA LEU A 348 -3.50 -0.45 2.18
C LEU A 348 -4.96 -0.54 2.63
N GLY A 349 -5.60 -1.69 2.43
CA GLY A 349 -6.97 -1.92 2.86
C GLY A 349 -7.16 -1.84 4.39
N CYS A 350 -6.24 -2.43 5.16
CA CYS A 350 -6.24 -2.37 6.62
C CYS A 350 -6.04 -0.93 7.13
N ALA A 351 -5.14 -0.17 6.51
CA ALA A 351 -4.81 1.19 6.93
C ALA A 351 -5.88 2.23 6.56
N THR A 352 -6.79 1.90 5.63
CA THR A 352 -7.87 2.82 5.27
C THR A 352 -8.73 3.16 6.48
N ARG A 353 -9.24 4.38 6.52
CA ARG A 353 -10.15 4.89 7.57
C ARG A 353 -9.50 5.03 8.94
N ASP A 354 -8.18 5.07 9.01
CA ASP A 354 -7.43 5.19 10.28
C ASP A 354 -7.85 4.13 11.33
N ARG A 355 -8.08 2.86 10.89
CA ARG A 355 -8.48 1.77 11.79
C ARG A 355 -7.31 0.95 12.31
N THR A 356 -6.18 0.93 11.59
CA THR A 356 -4.97 0.21 11.97
C THR A 356 -3.71 0.99 11.58
N ILE A 357 -2.61 0.68 12.24
CA ILE A 357 -1.26 1.11 11.88
C ILE A 357 -0.55 -0.09 11.28
N ALA A 358 -0.54 -0.15 9.95
CA ALA A 358 -0.04 -1.31 9.23
C ALA A 358 1.46 -1.18 8.90
N PHE A 359 2.21 -2.23 9.23
CA PHE A 359 3.60 -2.43 8.81
C PHE A 359 3.67 -3.65 7.88
N ALA A 360 4.11 -3.47 6.65
CA ALA A 360 4.34 -4.54 5.68
C ALA A 360 5.85 -4.82 5.58
N CYS A 361 6.25 -6.06 5.83
CA CYS A 361 7.63 -6.49 5.95
C CYS A 361 7.98 -7.50 4.86
N THR A 362 9.06 -7.24 4.13
CA THR A 362 9.66 -8.16 3.17
C THR A 362 11.09 -7.71 2.83
N PHE A 363 11.81 -8.45 1.98
CA PHE A 363 13.06 -7.97 1.43
C PHE A 363 12.83 -6.70 0.61
N ALA A 364 13.72 -5.71 0.76
CA ALA A 364 13.56 -4.44 0.05
C ALA A 364 13.52 -4.63 -1.48
N ALA A 365 14.30 -5.58 -2.01
CA ALA A 365 14.27 -5.97 -3.41
C ALA A 365 12.89 -6.49 -3.86
N PHE A 366 12.14 -7.16 -2.99
CA PHE A 366 10.85 -7.75 -3.34
C PHE A 366 9.70 -6.73 -3.39
N PHE A 367 9.87 -5.56 -2.80
CA PHE A 367 8.92 -4.45 -3.01
C PHE A 367 8.87 -3.98 -4.47
N THR A 368 9.89 -4.26 -5.28
CA THR A 368 9.86 -3.98 -6.72
C THR A 368 8.68 -4.65 -7.40
N ARG A 369 8.27 -5.85 -6.93
CA ARG A 369 7.10 -6.55 -7.44
C ARG A 369 5.77 -5.83 -7.14
N ALA A 370 5.72 -5.03 -6.09
CA ALA A 370 4.53 -4.31 -5.64
C ALA A 370 4.60 -2.79 -5.91
N PHE A 371 5.49 -2.34 -6.80
CA PHE A 371 5.71 -0.90 -7.02
C PHE A 371 4.45 -0.16 -7.48
N ASP A 372 3.62 -0.78 -8.33
CA ASP A 372 2.37 -0.17 -8.76
C ASP A 372 1.37 -0.01 -7.60
N GLN A 373 1.27 -1.01 -6.74
CA GLN A 373 0.43 -0.97 -5.54
C GLN A 373 0.86 0.16 -4.59
N LEU A 374 2.17 0.31 -4.38
CA LEU A 374 2.74 1.40 -3.58
C LEU A 374 2.42 2.77 -4.19
N ARG A 375 2.59 2.89 -5.50
CA ARG A 375 2.26 4.11 -6.23
C ARG A 375 0.78 4.49 -6.08
N VAL A 376 -0.13 3.53 -6.22
CA VAL A 376 -1.58 3.75 -6.05
C VAL A 376 -1.92 4.10 -4.60
N GLY A 377 -1.29 3.46 -3.63
CA GLY A 377 -1.41 3.80 -2.20
C GLY A 377 -1.04 5.25 -1.91
N ALA A 378 0.09 5.71 -2.47
CA ALA A 378 0.54 7.09 -2.31
C ALA A 378 -0.40 8.10 -2.98
N ILE A 379 -0.90 7.81 -4.19
CA ILE A 379 -1.89 8.65 -4.89
C ILE A 379 -3.21 8.72 -4.09
N SER A 380 -3.59 7.63 -3.44
CA SER A 380 -4.78 7.54 -2.59
C SER A 380 -4.56 8.13 -1.20
N GLN A 381 -3.35 8.64 -0.90
CA GLN A 381 -2.98 9.21 0.40
C GLN A 381 -3.22 8.25 1.58
N ILE A 382 -2.92 6.96 1.37
CA ILE A 382 -3.07 5.94 2.41
C ILE A 382 -1.72 5.78 3.12
N SER A 383 -1.73 5.96 4.43
CA SER A 383 -0.56 5.81 5.29
C SER A 383 -0.33 4.33 5.61
N ILE A 384 0.75 3.76 5.06
CA ILE A 384 1.28 2.45 5.45
C ILE A 384 2.78 2.55 5.70
N ASN A 385 3.29 1.66 6.53
CA ASN A 385 4.70 1.57 6.86
C ASN A 385 5.29 0.32 6.21
N LEU A 386 6.41 0.49 5.53
CA LEU A 386 7.09 -0.55 4.76
C LEU A 386 8.46 -0.78 5.36
N ILE A 387 8.76 -2.01 5.73
CA ILE A 387 10.06 -2.39 6.24
C ILE A 387 10.76 -3.24 5.19
N GLY A 388 11.75 -2.64 4.55
CA GLY A 388 12.63 -3.31 3.62
C GLY A 388 13.86 -3.86 4.35
N CYS A 389 14.00 -5.17 4.37
CA CYS A 389 15.18 -5.82 4.91
C CYS A 389 16.14 -6.28 3.80
N HIS A 390 17.34 -6.74 4.16
CA HIS A 390 18.39 -7.16 3.25
C HIS A 390 18.77 -6.07 2.25
N CYS A 391 18.90 -4.83 2.74
CA CYS A 391 19.28 -3.70 1.91
C CYS A 391 20.79 -3.64 1.67
N GLY A 392 21.17 -3.30 0.45
CA GLY A 392 22.57 -3.14 0.07
C GLY A 392 23.38 -4.44 0.02
N LEU A 393 24.69 -4.31 0.15
CA LEU A 393 25.67 -5.41 0.12
C LEU A 393 25.79 -6.16 1.45
N SER A 394 25.02 -5.80 2.45
CA SER A 394 25.12 -6.37 3.80
C SER A 394 24.56 -7.81 3.92
N THR A 395 24.07 -8.38 2.84
CA THR A 395 23.54 -9.75 2.76
C THR A 395 24.52 -10.72 2.14
N SER A 396 25.79 -10.57 2.44
CA SER A 396 26.91 -11.17 1.70
C SER A 396 26.86 -12.69 1.50
N ASP A 397 26.19 -13.42 2.38
CA ASP A 397 26.05 -14.89 2.28
C ASP A 397 24.91 -15.30 1.32
N ASP A 398 24.11 -14.34 0.87
CA ASP A 398 22.99 -14.53 -0.04
C ASP A 398 23.40 -14.23 -1.50
N ASN A 399 22.52 -14.44 -2.44
CA ASN A 399 22.80 -14.15 -3.83
C ASN A 399 22.43 -12.69 -4.19
N PRO A 400 22.93 -12.14 -5.30
CA PRO A 400 22.66 -10.76 -5.74
C PRO A 400 21.17 -10.40 -5.87
N TYR A 401 20.30 -11.39 -6.09
CA TYR A 401 18.86 -11.15 -6.25
C TYR A 401 18.14 -10.69 -4.96
N HIS A 402 18.78 -10.88 -3.80
CA HIS A 402 18.26 -10.42 -2.52
C HIS A 402 18.87 -9.08 -2.08
N MET A 403 19.94 -8.63 -2.73
CA MET A 403 20.63 -7.38 -2.43
C MET A 403 19.89 -6.20 -3.07
N ALA A 404 19.15 -5.42 -2.27
CA ALA A 404 18.48 -4.24 -2.78
C ALA A 404 19.47 -3.07 -2.92
N LEU A 405 19.77 -2.71 -4.15
CA LEU A 405 20.66 -1.60 -4.51
C LEU A 405 19.95 -0.49 -5.31
N GLU A 406 18.63 -0.64 -5.55
CA GLU A 406 17.74 0.26 -6.28
C GLU A 406 16.58 0.78 -5.43
N ASP A 407 16.46 0.30 -4.21
CA ASP A 407 15.32 0.56 -3.32
C ASP A 407 15.18 2.04 -2.93
N LEU A 408 16.29 2.76 -2.63
CA LEU A 408 16.21 4.19 -2.36
C LEU A 408 15.67 4.96 -3.56
N ALA A 409 16.12 4.63 -4.77
CA ALA A 409 15.63 5.27 -6.00
C ALA A 409 14.13 5.05 -6.17
N MET A 410 13.67 3.82 -5.96
CA MET A 410 12.25 3.43 -6.07
C MET A 410 11.39 4.23 -5.09
N PHE A 411 11.72 4.23 -3.80
CA PHE A 411 10.91 4.89 -2.78
C PHE A 411 11.02 6.42 -2.82
N ARG A 412 12.16 6.97 -3.23
CA ARG A 412 12.29 8.41 -3.47
C ARG A 412 11.38 8.91 -4.60
N ALA A 413 11.11 8.06 -5.61
CA ALA A 413 10.21 8.40 -6.72
C ALA A 413 8.72 8.42 -6.32
N ILE A 414 8.34 7.74 -5.23
CA ILE A 414 6.93 7.69 -4.77
C ILE A 414 6.56 9.05 -4.12
N PRO A 415 5.46 9.72 -4.55
CA PRO A 415 5.03 10.98 -3.94
C PRO A 415 4.77 10.84 -2.43
N ASN A 416 5.16 11.84 -1.66
CA ASN A 416 4.91 11.92 -0.20
C ASN A 416 5.39 10.70 0.61
N CYS A 417 6.30 9.89 0.06
CA CYS A 417 6.89 8.79 0.80
C CYS A 417 8.07 9.30 1.65
N ILE A 418 8.05 9.01 2.94
CA ILE A 418 9.19 9.27 3.84
C ILE A 418 10.13 8.07 3.76
N VAL A 419 11.41 8.32 3.56
CA VAL A 419 12.44 7.28 3.41
C VAL A 419 13.42 7.40 4.57
N PHE A 420 13.33 6.47 5.53
CA PHE A 420 14.25 6.34 6.66
C PHE A 420 15.40 5.39 6.31
N TYR A 421 16.59 5.75 6.71
CA TYR A 421 17.76 4.88 6.63
C TYR A 421 18.54 4.95 7.95
N PRO A 422 18.06 4.27 8.99
CA PRO A 422 18.71 4.26 10.30
C PRO A 422 20.07 3.57 10.25
N SER A 423 21.01 4.03 11.08
CA SER A 423 22.40 3.57 11.09
C SER A 423 22.74 2.67 12.28
N ASP A 424 21.90 2.62 13.33
CA ASP A 424 22.08 1.78 14.51
C ASP A 424 20.72 1.36 15.12
N ALA A 425 20.77 0.64 16.22
CA ALA A 425 19.57 0.13 16.89
C ALA A 425 18.69 1.27 17.45
N ILE A 426 19.28 2.34 17.97
CA ILE A 426 18.53 3.47 18.56
C ILE A 426 17.82 4.26 17.47
N SER A 427 18.52 4.65 16.43
CA SER A 427 17.90 5.34 15.28
C SER A 427 16.84 4.48 14.60
N THR A 428 16.99 3.15 14.59
CA THR A 428 15.98 2.22 14.06
C THR A 428 14.70 2.24 14.90
N GLU A 429 14.82 2.18 16.22
CA GLU A 429 13.65 2.27 17.10
C GLU A 429 12.90 3.59 16.90
N HIS A 430 13.63 4.71 16.82
CA HIS A 430 13.03 6.01 16.51
C HIS A 430 12.35 6.05 15.13
N ALA A 431 12.94 5.43 14.10
CA ALA A 431 12.32 5.37 12.77
C ALA A 431 10.97 4.64 12.80
N VAL A 432 10.88 3.51 13.53
CA VAL A 432 9.62 2.75 13.68
C VAL A 432 8.54 3.60 14.37
N TYR A 433 8.87 4.31 15.45
CA TYR A 433 7.91 5.16 16.17
C TYR A 433 7.50 6.40 15.36
N LEU A 434 8.44 7.03 14.65
CA LEU A 434 8.13 8.16 13.77
C LEU A 434 7.24 7.73 12.60
N ALA A 435 7.51 6.57 12.02
CA ALA A 435 6.69 6.00 10.96
C ALA A 435 5.27 5.69 11.46
N ALA A 436 5.12 5.07 12.64
CA ALA A 436 3.81 4.77 13.24
C ALA A 436 2.95 6.01 13.48
N ASN A 437 3.57 7.17 13.73
CA ASN A 437 2.89 8.44 13.96
C ASN A 437 2.76 9.30 12.69
N SER A 438 3.29 8.84 11.56
CA SER A 438 3.20 9.57 10.29
C SER A 438 1.82 9.38 9.64
N LYS A 439 1.36 10.41 8.94
CA LYS A 439 0.19 10.36 8.05
C LYS A 439 0.57 10.10 6.58
N GLU A 440 1.84 9.88 6.32
CA GLU A 440 2.37 9.60 5.00
C GLU A 440 2.85 8.15 4.91
N MET A 441 3.00 7.63 3.71
CA MET A 441 3.65 6.35 3.49
C MET A 441 5.11 6.42 3.94
N CYS A 442 5.57 5.45 4.72
CA CYS A 442 6.95 5.40 5.22
C CYS A 442 7.65 4.14 4.71
N PHE A 443 8.91 4.29 4.33
CA PHE A 443 9.81 3.18 4.04
C PHE A 443 10.98 3.23 5.03
N ILE A 444 11.21 2.14 5.75
CA ILE A 444 12.33 1.97 6.68
C ILE A 444 13.30 0.97 6.05
N ARG A 445 14.48 1.45 5.71
CA ARG A 445 15.56 0.67 5.10
C ARG A 445 16.40 0.01 6.18
N THR A 446 16.44 -1.32 6.22
CA THR A 446 17.19 -2.08 7.23
C THR A 446 18.17 -3.08 6.62
N SER A 447 19.28 -3.30 7.31
CA SER A 447 20.36 -4.19 6.86
C SER A 447 20.64 -5.32 7.85
N GLN A 448 21.16 -6.42 7.33
CA GLN A 448 21.49 -7.62 8.10
C GLN A 448 22.80 -7.48 8.87
N ALA A 449 23.75 -6.68 8.35
CA ALA A 449 25.03 -6.48 9.01
C ALA A 449 24.83 -5.91 10.42
N GLU A 450 25.52 -6.51 11.39
CA GLU A 450 25.59 -5.96 12.73
C GLU A 450 26.46 -4.69 12.73
N THR A 451 25.93 -3.64 13.33
CA THR A 451 26.61 -2.36 13.50
C THR A 451 26.64 -1.96 14.97
N ALA A 452 27.65 -1.22 15.38
CA ALA A 452 27.75 -0.71 16.74
C ALA A 452 26.65 0.32 17.03
N VAL A 453 26.13 0.33 18.22
CA VAL A 453 25.24 1.39 18.72
C VAL A 453 26.09 2.66 18.95
N ILE A 454 25.83 3.69 18.15
CA ILE A 454 26.59 4.96 18.16
C ILE A 454 25.84 6.09 18.86
N TYR A 455 24.52 5.99 18.95
CA TYR A 455 23.69 6.99 19.61
C TYR A 455 23.41 6.64 21.07
N THR A 456 23.10 7.66 21.86
CA THR A 456 22.67 7.47 23.24
C THR A 456 21.15 7.41 23.32
N THR A 457 20.62 6.81 24.36
CA THR A 457 19.16 6.74 24.62
C THR A 457 18.50 8.10 24.84
N LYS A 458 19.28 9.18 24.96
CA LYS A 458 18.80 10.56 25.10
C LYS A 458 18.70 11.30 23.77
N GLU A 459 19.20 10.70 22.69
CA GLU A 459 19.11 11.30 21.37
C GLU A 459 17.67 11.42 20.90
N THR A 460 17.39 12.49 20.19
CA THR A 460 16.09 12.72 19.55
C THR A 460 16.26 12.73 18.04
N PHE A 461 15.31 12.13 17.34
CA PHE A 461 15.28 12.07 15.89
C PHE A 461 14.02 12.75 15.36
N GLN A 462 14.15 13.43 14.23
CA GLN A 462 13.03 14.07 13.54
C GLN A 462 13.11 13.78 12.05
N ILE A 463 11.94 13.69 11.42
CA ILE A 463 11.85 13.54 9.97
C ILE A 463 12.43 14.77 9.30
N GLY A 464 13.32 14.58 8.33
CA GLY A 464 13.99 15.66 7.60
C GLY A 464 15.16 16.31 8.34
N GLN A 465 15.67 15.69 9.41
CA GLN A 465 16.87 16.14 10.12
C GLN A 465 18.01 15.13 9.99
N ALA A 466 19.16 15.61 9.55
CA ALA A 466 20.42 14.89 9.57
C ALA A 466 21.16 15.07 10.90
N LYS A 467 22.05 14.14 11.23
CA LYS A 467 22.90 14.20 12.42
C LYS A 467 24.35 14.45 12.04
N VAL A 468 24.97 15.47 12.61
CA VAL A 468 26.43 15.63 12.55
C VAL A 468 27.04 14.77 13.66
N VAL A 469 27.53 13.59 13.29
CA VAL A 469 28.02 12.58 14.27
C VAL A 469 29.49 12.76 14.62
N ARG A 470 30.25 13.46 13.79
CA ARG A 470 31.63 13.84 14.07
C ARG A 470 31.91 15.21 13.47
N GLN A 471 32.54 16.09 14.25
CA GLN A 471 32.99 17.42 13.80
C GLN A 471 34.16 17.96 14.60
N SER A 472 34.94 18.79 13.95
CA SER A 472 35.96 19.63 14.56
C SER A 472 36.05 21.00 13.86
N ASP A 473 36.79 21.95 14.44
CA ASP A 473 37.00 23.27 13.83
C ASP A 473 37.95 23.24 12.61
N ASN A 474 38.68 22.13 12.47
CA ASN A 474 39.67 21.96 11.40
C ASN A 474 39.22 21.06 10.24
N ASP A 475 37.91 20.73 10.20
CA ASP A 475 37.37 19.86 9.16
C ASP A 475 37.56 20.44 7.76
N LYS A 476 38.06 19.62 6.83
CA LYS A 476 38.42 20.02 5.45
C LYS A 476 37.38 19.57 4.42
N ILE A 477 36.56 18.61 4.78
CA ILE A 477 35.61 17.95 3.89
C ILE A 477 34.47 17.32 4.72
N ILE A 478 33.28 17.20 4.16
CA ILE A 478 32.24 16.40 4.76
C ILE A 478 32.10 15.05 4.08
N VAL A 479 31.87 14.01 4.86
CA VAL A 479 31.51 12.68 4.39
C VAL A 479 30.09 12.40 4.85
N ILE A 480 29.20 12.11 3.92
CA ILE A 480 27.79 11.86 4.15
C ILE A 480 27.52 10.38 3.90
N GLY A 481 27.00 9.69 4.90
CA GLY A 481 26.61 8.29 4.81
C GLY A 481 25.27 8.02 5.52
N ALA A 482 24.83 6.79 5.46
CA ALA A 482 23.69 6.27 6.23
C ALA A 482 23.82 4.74 6.34
N GLY A 483 23.22 4.17 7.39
CA GLY A 483 23.34 2.73 7.63
C GLY A 483 24.80 2.28 7.72
N VAL A 484 25.15 1.18 7.06
CA VAL A 484 26.51 0.60 7.13
C VAL A 484 27.61 1.55 6.64
N THR A 485 27.32 2.42 5.67
CA THR A 485 28.32 3.35 5.14
C THR A 485 28.65 4.51 6.09
N LEU A 486 27.77 4.81 7.04
CA LEU A 486 28.08 5.73 8.13
C LEU A 486 29.20 5.17 9.02
N HIS A 487 29.16 3.88 9.35
CA HIS A 487 30.18 3.21 10.16
C HIS A 487 31.53 3.20 9.43
N GLU A 488 31.54 2.94 8.11
CA GLU A 488 32.75 3.04 7.30
C GLU A 488 33.31 4.47 7.30
N ALA A 489 32.44 5.49 7.27
CA ALA A 489 32.86 6.89 7.36
C ALA A 489 33.46 7.24 8.73
N LEU A 490 32.93 6.70 9.83
CA LEU A 490 33.48 6.90 11.18
C LEU A 490 34.85 6.25 11.32
N VAL A 491 35.04 5.02 10.83
CA VAL A 491 36.32 4.34 10.79
C VAL A 491 37.33 5.14 9.96
N ALA A 492 36.92 5.64 8.79
CA ALA A 492 37.80 6.48 7.96
C ALA A 492 38.20 7.79 8.67
N ALA A 493 37.27 8.40 9.43
CA ALA A 493 37.58 9.61 10.21
C ALA A 493 38.60 9.34 11.31
N ASP A 494 38.54 8.19 11.98
CA ASP A 494 39.51 7.80 13.01
C ASP A 494 40.89 7.54 12.43
N GLU A 495 40.99 6.88 11.28
CA GLU A 495 42.26 6.64 10.62
C GLU A 495 42.89 7.93 10.08
N LEU A 496 42.08 8.80 9.45
CA LEU A 496 42.56 10.11 8.94
C LEU A 496 43.04 11.04 10.05
N SER A 497 42.39 10.99 11.22
CA SER A 497 42.80 11.81 12.37
C SER A 497 44.23 11.48 12.88
N LYS A 498 44.69 10.24 12.68
CA LYS A 498 46.07 9.84 13.00
C LYS A 498 47.12 10.49 12.07
N GLU A 499 46.66 11.01 10.94
CA GLU A 499 47.47 11.71 9.96
C GLU A 499 47.21 13.24 9.95
N ASP A 500 46.63 13.78 11.02
CA ASP A 500 46.25 15.19 11.16
C ASP A 500 45.22 15.68 10.10
N ILE A 501 44.47 14.79 9.50
CA ILE A 501 43.40 15.11 8.57
C ILE A 501 42.05 14.97 9.28
N SER A 502 41.36 16.08 9.47
CA SER A 502 40.00 16.10 10.08
C SER A 502 38.93 16.16 9.02
N ILE A 503 37.92 15.31 9.18
CA ILE A 503 36.71 15.28 8.35
C ILE A 503 35.47 15.36 9.22
N ARG A 504 34.40 15.98 8.68
CA ARG A 504 33.08 16.00 9.28
C ARG A 504 32.25 14.82 8.76
N VAL A 505 31.56 14.12 9.63
CA VAL A 505 30.71 12.98 9.25
C VAL A 505 29.26 13.30 9.55
N ILE A 506 28.40 13.12 8.56
CA ILE A 506 26.94 13.37 8.64
C ILE A 506 26.18 12.08 8.37
N ASP A 507 25.26 11.75 9.28
CA ASP A 507 24.29 10.67 9.14
C ASP A 507 22.98 11.21 8.55
N LEU A 508 22.57 10.66 7.41
CA LEU A 508 21.27 10.94 6.82
C LEU A 508 20.21 9.97 7.35
N PHE A 509 19.67 10.28 8.51
CA PHE A 509 18.60 9.49 9.10
C PHE A 509 17.36 9.38 8.21
N THR A 510 17.04 10.44 7.45
CA THR A 510 16.05 10.43 6.39
C THR A 510 16.64 10.84 5.06
N ILE A 511 16.38 10.05 4.02
CA ILE A 511 16.80 10.36 2.65
C ILE A 511 15.74 11.21 1.95
N LYS A 512 14.48 11.08 2.39
CA LYS A 512 13.35 11.90 1.93
C LYS A 512 12.38 12.10 3.10
N PRO A 513 12.07 13.34 3.48
CA PRO A 513 12.73 14.57 3.02
C PRO A 513 14.21 14.65 3.43
N LEU A 514 15.01 15.34 2.62
CA LEU A 514 16.44 15.52 2.87
C LEU A 514 16.67 16.81 3.68
N ASP A 515 17.59 16.77 4.65
CA ASP A 515 18.03 17.96 5.39
C ASP A 515 19.02 18.81 4.58
N ILE A 516 18.47 19.58 3.64
CA ILE A 516 19.24 20.42 2.74
C ILE A 516 20.01 21.50 3.51
N ALA A 517 19.41 22.07 4.56
CA ALA A 517 20.01 23.16 5.32
C ALA A 517 21.28 22.71 6.06
N THR A 518 21.23 21.56 6.72
CA THR A 518 22.39 20.98 7.41
C THR A 518 23.50 20.62 6.42
N ILE A 519 23.17 20.04 5.27
CA ILE A 519 24.18 19.69 4.25
C ILE A 519 24.89 20.95 3.73
N ILE A 520 24.14 21.97 3.31
CA ILE A 520 24.72 23.19 2.73
C ILE A 520 25.56 23.95 3.76
N SER A 521 25.05 24.14 4.99
CA SER A 521 25.78 24.89 6.02
C SER A 521 27.11 24.22 6.39
N ASN A 522 27.09 22.89 6.54
CA ASN A 522 28.30 22.12 6.86
C ASN A 522 29.28 22.09 5.66
N ALA A 523 28.79 21.96 4.43
CA ALA A 523 29.62 22.01 3.25
C ALA A 523 30.39 23.35 3.15
N LYS A 524 29.69 24.48 3.34
CA LYS A 524 30.31 25.82 3.35
C LYS A 524 31.35 25.97 4.46
N ALA A 525 31.09 25.40 5.64
CA ALA A 525 32.00 25.43 6.77
C ALA A 525 33.28 24.59 6.55
N THR A 526 33.26 23.62 5.63
CA THR A 526 34.39 22.70 5.35
C THR A 526 35.00 22.90 3.95
N GLY A 527 34.85 24.08 3.36
CA GLY A 527 35.45 24.42 2.07
C GLY A 527 34.72 23.91 0.83
N GLY A 528 33.46 23.56 0.95
CA GLY A 528 32.58 23.20 -0.17
C GLY A 528 32.79 21.80 -0.74
N ARG A 529 33.48 20.92 -0.03
CA ARG A 529 33.79 19.57 -0.50
C ARG A 529 32.94 18.52 0.20
N ILE A 530 32.19 17.72 -0.58
CA ILE A 530 31.32 16.65 -0.11
C ILE A 530 31.76 15.32 -0.71
N ILE A 531 31.86 14.29 0.10
CA ILE A 531 31.86 12.89 -0.33
C ILE A 531 30.54 12.26 0.15
N THR A 532 29.75 11.67 -0.75
CA THR A 532 28.65 10.79 -0.39
C THR A 532 29.09 9.35 -0.50
N VAL A 533 28.73 8.53 0.49
CA VAL A 533 29.04 7.09 0.50
C VAL A 533 27.76 6.33 0.66
N GLU A 534 27.45 5.47 -0.30
CA GLU A 534 26.17 4.76 -0.31
C GLU A 534 26.29 3.30 -0.73
N CYS A 535 25.62 2.44 0.04
CA CYS A 535 25.43 1.04 -0.31
C CYS A 535 24.19 0.90 -1.21
N HIS A 536 24.28 1.49 -2.40
CA HIS A 536 23.22 1.62 -3.39
C HIS A 536 23.87 1.94 -4.75
N TYR A 537 23.15 1.76 -5.86
CA TYR A 537 23.59 2.29 -7.15
C TYR A 537 23.58 3.82 -7.14
N PRO A 538 24.41 4.49 -7.97
CA PRO A 538 24.47 5.95 -7.98
C PRO A 538 23.17 6.61 -8.44
N GLU A 539 22.39 5.92 -9.29
CA GLU A 539 21.14 6.44 -9.82
C GLU A 539 20.06 6.48 -8.75
N GLY A 540 19.65 7.67 -8.36
CA GLY A 540 18.56 7.90 -7.42
C GLY A 540 18.86 7.62 -5.95
N GLY A 541 20.10 7.30 -5.59
CA GLY A 541 20.54 7.09 -4.22
C GLY A 541 20.82 8.38 -3.44
N ILE A 542 21.66 8.27 -2.40
CA ILE A 542 22.08 9.39 -1.52
C ILE A 542 22.82 10.45 -2.33
N GLY A 543 23.81 10.03 -3.13
CA GLY A 543 24.61 10.94 -3.93
C GLY A 543 23.78 11.79 -4.89
N GLY A 544 22.85 11.16 -5.59
CA GLY A 544 21.90 11.86 -6.46
C GLY A 544 21.00 12.86 -5.70
N ALA A 545 20.59 12.54 -4.48
CA ALA A 545 19.80 13.44 -3.63
C ALA A 545 20.61 14.66 -3.20
N VAL A 546 21.84 14.45 -2.75
CA VAL A 546 22.75 15.51 -2.30
C VAL A 546 23.15 16.41 -3.48
N CYS A 547 23.50 15.85 -4.64
CA CYS A 547 23.81 16.62 -5.85
C CYS A 547 22.65 17.55 -6.23
N ALA A 548 21.42 17.04 -6.24
CA ALA A 548 20.24 17.86 -6.54
C ALA A 548 20.06 18.99 -5.52
N ALA A 549 20.26 18.70 -4.23
CA ALA A 549 20.08 19.65 -3.14
C ALA A 549 21.08 20.82 -3.19
N VAL A 550 22.32 20.58 -3.62
CA VAL A 550 23.38 21.61 -3.67
C VAL A 550 23.59 22.21 -5.06
N SER A 551 22.79 21.83 -6.05
CA SER A 551 22.97 22.22 -7.46
C SER A 551 23.00 23.73 -7.72
N MET A 552 22.37 24.53 -6.85
CA MET A 552 22.33 25.99 -6.94
C MET A 552 23.39 26.68 -6.05
N GLU A 553 24.15 25.91 -5.28
CA GLU A 553 25.12 26.45 -4.35
C GLU A 553 26.49 26.60 -5.02
N PRO A 554 27.05 27.82 -5.13
CA PRO A 554 28.36 28.02 -5.74
C PRO A 554 29.45 27.41 -4.85
N ASN A 555 30.50 26.90 -5.51
CA ASN A 555 31.67 26.35 -4.86
C ASN A 555 31.44 25.09 -3.99
N ILE A 556 30.35 24.37 -4.22
CA ILE A 556 30.14 23.06 -3.63
C ILE A 556 30.34 21.99 -4.69
N VAL A 557 31.21 21.03 -4.38
CA VAL A 557 31.52 19.89 -5.25
C VAL A 557 31.20 18.59 -4.50
N VAL A 558 30.51 17.68 -5.18
CA VAL A 558 30.13 16.37 -4.63
C VAL A 558 30.84 15.25 -5.34
N HIS A 559 31.54 14.41 -4.57
CA HIS A 559 32.12 13.15 -5.02
C HIS A 559 31.29 12.00 -4.51
N GLN A 560 30.91 11.09 -5.40
CA GLN A 560 30.02 9.97 -5.05
C GLN A 560 30.85 8.68 -4.99
N LEU A 561 30.74 7.96 -3.87
CA LEU A 561 31.16 6.58 -3.72
C LEU A 561 29.90 5.72 -3.63
N ALA A 562 29.68 4.90 -4.63
CA ALA A 562 28.47 4.08 -4.78
C ALA A 562 28.82 2.73 -5.42
N VAL A 563 27.89 1.78 -5.40
CA VAL A 563 28.07 0.48 -6.05
C VAL A 563 27.91 0.63 -7.56
N MET A 564 28.99 0.41 -8.31
CA MET A 564 29.05 0.68 -9.77
C MET A 564 28.82 -0.56 -10.64
N HIS A 565 28.62 -1.73 -10.04
CA HIS A 565 28.51 -3.00 -10.77
C HIS A 565 27.50 -3.93 -10.09
N VAL A 566 27.08 -4.97 -10.81
CA VAL A 566 26.27 -6.03 -10.22
C VAL A 566 27.09 -6.74 -9.13
N PRO A 567 26.56 -6.82 -7.89
CA PRO A 567 27.32 -7.37 -6.77
C PRO A 567 27.55 -8.87 -6.94
N GLN A 568 28.53 -9.37 -6.21
CA GLN A 568 28.80 -10.80 -6.09
C GLN A 568 28.58 -11.23 -4.64
N SER A 569 28.22 -12.50 -4.44
CA SER A 569 28.15 -13.09 -3.10
C SER A 569 29.55 -13.11 -2.46
N GLY A 570 29.61 -12.79 -1.18
CA GLY A 570 30.85 -12.72 -0.43
C GLY A 570 30.63 -12.17 0.98
N ARG A 571 31.66 -12.02 1.78
CA ARG A 571 31.55 -11.40 3.09
C ARG A 571 31.27 -9.91 2.98
N CYS A 572 30.47 -9.36 3.89
CA CYS A 572 30.07 -7.96 3.84
C CYS A 572 31.26 -6.99 3.67
N ASN A 573 32.30 -7.12 4.48
CA ASN A 573 33.49 -6.26 4.40
C ASN A 573 34.23 -6.37 3.06
N GLU A 574 34.31 -7.59 2.51
CA GLU A 574 34.93 -7.84 1.20
C GLU A 574 34.09 -7.22 0.09
N ALA A 575 32.76 -7.32 0.19
CA ALA A 575 31.84 -6.74 -0.78
C ALA A 575 31.87 -5.19 -0.77
N LEU A 576 31.95 -4.57 0.42
CA LEU A 576 32.10 -3.12 0.56
C LEU A 576 33.43 -2.64 -0.03
N ASP A 577 34.54 -3.37 0.24
CA ASP A 577 35.85 -3.02 -0.29
C ASP A 577 35.90 -3.22 -1.81
N PHE A 578 35.43 -4.32 -2.33
CA PHE A 578 35.32 -4.59 -3.77
C PHE A 578 34.49 -3.55 -4.51
N SER A 579 33.41 -3.08 -3.89
CA SER A 579 32.51 -2.07 -4.46
C SER A 579 33.00 -0.64 -4.33
N GLY A 580 34.16 -0.41 -3.70
CA GLY A 580 34.75 0.92 -3.61
C GLY A 580 34.09 1.85 -2.59
N ILE A 581 33.37 1.31 -1.60
CA ILE A 581 32.62 2.06 -0.59
C ILE A 581 33.06 1.77 0.85
N SER A 582 34.18 1.07 1.04
CA SER A 582 34.75 0.82 2.36
C SER A 582 35.51 2.05 2.91
N SER A 583 35.81 2.02 4.20
CA SER A 583 36.62 3.05 4.89
C SER A 583 37.93 3.36 4.18
N ARG A 584 38.61 2.34 3.63
CA ARG A 584 39.82 2.50 2.81
C ARG A 584 39.55 3.39 1.59
N HIS A 585 38.45 3.21 0.89
CA HIS A 585 38.15 4.00 -0.31
C HIS A 585 37.75 5.43 0.05
N ILE A 586 37.04 5.61 1.20
CA ILE A 586 36.76 6.94 1.76
C ILE A 586 38.07 7.69 2.04
N ILE A 587 39.04 7.05 2.72
CA ILE A 587 40.36 7.62 3.01
C ILE A 587 41.07 8.03 1.72
N MET A 588 41.08 7.15 0.72
CA MET A 588 41.70 7.45 -0.59
C MET A 588 41.05 8.66 -1.27
N ALA A 589 39.68 8.70 -1.27
CA ALA A 589 38.93 9.80 -1.87
C ALA A 589 39.24 11.14 -1.15
N VAL A 590 39.22 11.15 0.18
CA VAL A 590 39.57 12.34 0.99
C VAL A 590 40.96 12.84 0.64
N LYS A 591 41.97 11.96 0.66
CA LYS A 591 43.36 12.35 0.34
C LYS A 591 43.49 12.88 -1.10
N CYS A 592 42.86 12.22 -2.07
CA CYS A 592 42.88 12.66 -3.47
C CYS A 592 42.27 14.07 -3.63
N ILE A 593 41.12 14.34 -2.98
CA ILE A 593 40.44 15.64 -3.06
C ILE A 593 41.24 16.76 -2.37
N LEU A 594 41.95 16.45 -1.28
CA LEU A 594 42.74 17.45 -0.56
C LEU A 594 44.09 17.75 -1.22
N MET A 595 44.61 16.86 -2.09
CA MET A 595 45.83 17.07 -2.86
C MET A 595 45.61 17.91 -4.13
N ASN A 596 44.39 17.97 -4.63
CA ASN A 596 44.00 18.77 -5.80
C ASN A 596 43.36 20.11 -5.37
#